data_ac3727bd3ce32f62f049f67940b3bf59
#
_entry.id   ac3727bd3ce32f62f049f67940b3bf59
#
_cell.length_a   1.000
_cell.length_b   1.000
_cell.length_c   1.000
_cell.angle_alpha   90.00
_cell.angle_beta   90.00
_cell.angle_gamma   90.00
#
_symmetry.space_group_name_H-M   'P 1'
#
loop_
_entity.id
_entity.type
_entity.pdbx_description
1 polymer ?
#
loop_
_entity_poly.entity_id
_entity_poly.type
_entity_poly.pdbx_seq_one_letter_code
_entity_poly.pdbx_strand_id
1 'polypeptide(L)'
;MASLFEETFNEPLPSRLRPDNLDEFVGQTHLVGKGKILRRLIETDSISSMIFWGPPGVGKTTLARIIASHTHSSFIDFSAVTSGIKEIREVMKQAENNRVFGEKTILFVDEIHRFNKSQQDAFLPFVEKGSIILIGATTENPSFEINGALLSRCKVFVLNALEEEDIVSLLKHAISSPKGFGELNIDISDDCLHLIASFSNGDARNALSTLEMVINNSDEKDGIIHVTKTIIEQCTQKKSLLYDKKGEEHYNLISALHKSMRNSDPDAAIYWLARMLEAGEDPLYVARRVIRFASEDIGLADPRALSIANDAYTSCHYIGMPECSVILTQAVVYMSMAPKSNSLYVAYETAKKDALKELSEPVPLVIRNAPTKLMKELHYGEGYQYAHDTKEKITNMQCLPDSLKDREYYLPGTQGAEKQYKNRLDEIKKWRKENQ
;
A
#
# COMPACT_ATOMS: atom_id res chain seq x y z
N MET A 1 44.00 -20.83 -27.66
CA MET A 1 43.49 -19.53 -28.16
C MET A 1 42.32 -19.17 -27.23
N ALA A 2 42.60 -18.35 -26.26
CA ALA A 2 41.53 -17.80 -25.40
C ALA A 2 40.63 -16.91 -26.24
N SER A 3 39.32 -17.06 -26.08
CA SER A 3 38.31 -16.26 -26.76
C SER A 3 38.47 -14.80 -26.39
N LEU A 4 38.71 -13.93 -27.39
CA LEU A 4 38.87 -12.47 -27.28
C LEU A 4 37.53 -11.74 -27.11
N PHE A 5 36.44 -12.43 -26.78
CA PHE A 5 35.09 -11.92 -26.60
C PHE A 5 34.40 -12.53 -25.38
N GLU A 6 35.05 -12.49 -24.24
CA GLU A 6 34.32 -12.43 -22.98
C GLU A 6 33.99 -10.94 -22.72
N GLU A 7 32.95 -10.44 -23.35
CA GLU A 7 32.21 -9.32 -22.82
C GLU A 7 31.64 -9.79 -21.47
N THR A 8 32.34 -9.45 -20.41
CA THR A 8 31.77 -9.51 -19.06
C THR A 8 30.63 -8.51 -19.04
N PHE A 9 29.41 -8.97 -19.35
CA PHE A 9 28.21 -8.22 -19.00
C PHE A 9 28.25 -8.07 -17.47
N ASN A 10 28.67 -6.87 -17.02
CA ASN A 10 28.67 -6.56 -15.60
C ASN A 10 27.22 -6.62 -15.12
N GLU A 11 26.93 -7.63 -14.30
CA GLU A 11 25.63 -7.75 -13.66
C GLU A 11 25.31 -6.47 -12.89
N PRO A 12 24.09 -5.90 -13.00
CA PRO A 12 23.72 -4.63 -12.34
C PRO A 12 23.98 -4.69 -10.82
N LEU A 13 24.41 -3.59 -10.24
CA LEU A 13 24.74 -3.48 -8.82
C LEU A 13 23.67 -4.04 -7.87
N PRO A 14 22.34 -3.81 -8.09
CA PRO A 14 21.31 -4.40 -7.25
C PRO A 14 21.29 -5.95 -7.26
N SER A 15 21.74 -6.57 -8.31
CA SER A 15 21.84 -8.03 -8.40
C SER A 15 23.09 -8.54 -7.71
N ARG A 16 24.24 -7.91 -7.95
CA ARG A 16 25.54 -8.28 -7.35
C ARG A 16 25.55 -8.19 -5.82
N LEU A 17 24.84 -7.20 -5.28
CA LEU A 17 24.75 -6.92 -3.83
C LEU A 17 23.54 -7.56 -3.17
N ARG A 18 22.87 -8.51 -3.84
CA ARG A 18 21.76 -9.20 -3.22
C ARG A 18 22.24 -9.99 -2.01
N PRO A 19 21.67 -9.77 -0.81
CA PRO A 19 22.07 -10.50 0.39
C PRO A 19 21.75 -11.99 0.28
N ASP A 20 22.65 -12.79 0.80
CA ASP A 20 22.56 -14.27 0.80
C ASP A 20 21.95 -14.81 2.11
N ASN A 21 21.90 -13.99 3.16
CA ASN A 21 21.40 -14.37 4.49
C ASN A 21 20.60 -13.24 5.16
N LEU A 22 19.93 -13.57 6.28
CA LEU A 22 19.08 -12.63 7.02
C LEU A 22 19.87 -11.52 7.74
N ASP A 23 21.15 -11.74 8.05
CA ASP A 23 21.93 -10.75 8.79
C ASP A 23 22.45 -9.64 7.86
N GLU A 24 22.57 -9.90 6.58
CA GLU A 24 22.87 -8.92 5.54
C GLU A 24 21.60 -8.25 5.00
N PHE A 25 20.40 -8.76 5.35
CA PHE A 25 19.14 -8.25 4.85
C PHE A 25 18.76 -6.94 5.55
N VAL A 26 18.79 -5.83 4.82
CA VAL A 26 18.55 -4.48 5.34
C VAL A 26 17.06 -4.21 5.50
N GLY A 27 16.67 -3.57 6.60
CA GLY A 27 15.32 -3.19 6.92
C GLY A 27 14.42 -4.34 7.38
N GLN A 28 13.12 -4.15 7.36
CA GLN A 28 12.07 -5.12 7.75
C GLN A 28 12.28 -5.74 9.16
N THR A 29 12.85 -4.99 10.08
CA THR A 29 13.17 -5.47 11.43
C THR A 29 11.96 -5.97 12.22
N HIS A 30 10.76 -5.49 11.89
CA HIS A 30 9.50 -5.96 12.44
C HIS A 30 9.14 -7.39 12.02
N LEU A 31 9.68 -7.91 10.91
CA LEU A 31 9.47 -9.27 10.41
C LEU A 31 10.64 -10.20 10.68
N VAL A 32 11.87 -9.75 10.36
CA VAL A 32 13.08 -10.59 10.36
C VAL A 32 14.08 -10.23 11.44
N GLY A 33 13.79 -9.26 12.30
CA GLY A 33 14.59 -8.94 13.49
C GLY A 33 14.68 -10.12 14.45
N LYS A 34 15.68 -10.12 15.34
CA LYS A 34 15.89 -11.16 16.35
C LYS A 34 14.61 -11.40 17.16
N GLY A 35 14.16 -12.66 17.25
CA GLY A 35 12.95 -13.06 17.98
C GLY A 35 11.63 -12.79 17.26
N LYS A 36 11.64 -12.24 16.05
CA LYS A 36 10.43 -12.03 15.25
C LYS A 36 9.92 -13.31 14.60
N ILE A 37 8.63 -13.31 14.29
CA ILE A 37 7.91 -14.54 13.92
C ILE A 37 8.44 -15.15 12.61
N LEU A 38 8.70 -14.33 11.59
CA LEU A 38 9.18 -14.81 10.30
C LEU A 38 10.61 -15.36 10.42
N ARG A 39 11.51 -14.66 11.15
CA ARG A 39 12.86 -15.14 11.43
C ARG A 39 12.83 -16.49 12.14
N ARG A 40 12.00 -16.66 13.17
CA ARG A 40 11.85 -17.95 13.88
C ARG A 40 11.38 -19.06 12.95
N LEU A 41 10.40 -18.80 12.08
CA LEU A 41 9.90 -19.78 11.12
C LEU A 41 11.01 -20.25 10.16
N ILE A 42 11.88 -19.34 9.75
CA ILE A 42 13.03 -19.62 8.88
C ILE A 42 14.05 -20.46 9.64
N GLU A 43 14.47 -20.01 10.83
CA GLU A 43 15.49 -20.68 11.66
C GLU A 43 15.07 -22.09 12.12
N THR A 44 13.75 -22.34 12.29
CA THR A 44 13.21 -23.65 12.68
C THR A 44 12.78 -24.52 11.49
N ASP A 45 13.02 -24.08 10.25
CA ASP A 45 12.55 -24.74 9.02
C ASP A 45 11.05 -25.11 9.04
N SER A 46 10.26 -24.26 9.70
CA SER A 46 8.81 -24.44 9.89
C SER A 46 8.01 -23.46 9.03
N ILE A 47 8.46 -23.24 7.79
CA ILE A 47 7.82 -22.32 6.85
C ILE A 47 6.54 -22.91 6.25
N SER A 48 5.57 -22.06 6.00
CA SER A 48 4.32 -22.38 5.31
C SER A 48 4.10 -21.39 4.17
N SER A 49 3.15 -21.67 3.29
CA SER A 49 2.81 -20.75 2.20
C SER A 49 2.47 -19.35 2.73
N MET A 50 2.94 -18.33 2.01
CA MET A 50 2.84 -16.94 2.45
C MET A 50 2.72 -15.97 1.28
N ILE A 51 2.22 -14.79 1.58
CA ILE A 51 2.15 -13.66 0.64
C ILE A 51 2.97 -12.50 1.20
N PHE A 52 3.92 -12.00 0.42
CA PHE A 52 4.67 -10.79 0.70
C PHE A 52 3.98 -9.61 0.03
N TRP A 53 3.44 -8.71 0.83
CA TRP A 53 2.77 -7.50 0.37
C TRP A 53 3.59 -6.26 0.75
N GLY A 54 3.88 -5.41 -0.23
CA GLY A 54 4.60 -4.16 0.02
C GLY A 54 5.07 -3.49 -1.27
N PRO A 55 5.59 -2.26 -1.19
CA PRO A 55 6.04 -1.49 -2.33
C PRO A 55 7.18 -2.18 -3.10
N PRO A 56 7.53 -1.72 -4.31
CA PRO A 56 8.67 -2.25 -5.06
C PRO A 56 9.99 -2.00 -4.32
N GLY A 57 11.01 -2.80 -4.62
CA GLY A 57 12.39 -2.62 -4.13
C GLY A 57 12.62 -2.85 -2.65
N VAL A 58 11.64 -3.34 -1.86
CA VAL A 58 11.77 -3.58 -0.41
C VAL A 58 12.32 -4.96 -0.04
N GLY A 59 12.74 -5.76 -1.03
CA GLY A 59 13.39 -7.04 -0.81
C GLY A 59 12.49 -8.28 -0.84
N LYS A 60 11.24 -8.23 -1.37
CA LYS A 60 10.32 -9.40 -1.43
C LYS A 60 10.97 -10.63 -2.06
N THR A 61 11.52 -10.49 -3.26
CA THR A 61 12.20 -11.58 -3.99
C THR A 61 13.47 -12.06 -3.28
N THR A 62 14.23 -11.12 -2.73
CA THR A 62 15.43 -11.40 -1.96
C THR A 62 15.12 -12.23 -0.72
N LEU A 63 14.10 -11.82 0.05
CA LEU A 63 13.69 -12.56 1.24
C LEU A 63 13.21 -13.98 0.91
N ALA A 64 12.48 -14.16 -0.19
CA ALA A 64 12.07 -15.49 -0.65
C ALA A 64 13.28 -16.39 -0.98
N ARG A 65 14.32 -15.85 -1.63
CA ARG A 65 15.57 -16.59 -1.93
C ARG A 65 16.34 -16.95 -0.66
N ILE A 66 16.46 -16.02 0.28
CA ILE A 66 17.10 -16.29 1.59
C ILE A 66 16.35 -17.42 2.32
N ILE A 67 15.02 -17.41 2.32
CA ILE A 67 14.20 -18.49 2.90
C ILE A 67 14.54 -19.82 2.25
N ALA A 68 14.56 -19.88 0.93
CA ALA A 68 14.83 -21.11 0.20
C ALA A 68 16.25 -21.65 0.47
N SER A 69 17.25 -20.77 0.47
CA SER A 69 18.63 -21.13 0.80
C SER A 69 18.75 -21.67 2.22
N HIS A 70 18.15 -20.99 3.19
CA HIS A 70 18.24 -21.38 4.60
C HIS A 70 17.53 -22.70 4.90
N THR A 71 16.45 -23.01 4.20
CA THR A 71 15.65 -24.23 4.40
C THR A 71 16.05 -25.38 3.45
N HIS A 72 17.15 -25.23 2.71
CA HIS A 72 17.63 -26.20 1.73
C HIS A 72 16.54 -26.68 0.75
N SER A 73 15.63 -25.76 0.38
CA SER A 73 14.51 -26.05 -0.52
C SER A 73 14.88 -25.75 -1.97
N SER A 74 14.38 -26.53 -2.91
CA SER A 74 14.43 -26.21 -4.33
C SER A 74 13.64 -24.91 -4.57
N PHE A 75 14.28 -23.90 -5.18
CA PHE A 75 13.67 -22.60 -5.45
C PHE A 75 13.30 -22.46 -6.92
N ILE A 76 12.03 -22.27 -7.19
CA ILE A 76 11.52 -22.01 -8.53
C ILE A 76 10.99 -20.58 -8.57
N ASP A 77 11.64 -19.74 -9.39
CA ASP A 77 11.25 -18.35 -9.62
C ASP A 77 10.28 -18.28 -10.80
N PHE A 78 9.08 -17.79 -10.55
CA PHE A 78 7.99 -17.81 -11.52
C PHE A 78 7.37 -16.41 -11.64
N SER A 79 7.39 -15.86 -12.86
CA SER A 79 6.82 -14.56 -13.12
C SER A 79 5.39 -14.67 -13.64
N ALA A 80 4.44 -14.02 -12.95
CA ALA A 80 3.06 -13.95 -13.41
C ALA A 80 2.87 -13.14 -14.71
N VAL A 81 3.87 -12.34 -15.10
CA VAL A 81 3.83 -11.51 -16.31
C VAL A 81 4.08 -12.33 -17.58
N THR A 82 4.98 -13.33 -17.51
CA THR A 82 5.46 -14.06 -18.68
C THR A 82 4.92 -15.49 -18.77
N SER A 83 4.25 -15.98 -17.73
CA SER A 83 3.92 -17.40 -17.60
C SER A 83 2.42 -17.67 -17.66
N GLY A 84 2.06 -18.76 -18.36
CA GLY A 84 0.68 -19.21 -18.54
C GLY A 84 0.35 -20.51 -17.76
N ILE A 85 -0.86 -21.03 -17.95
CA ILE A 85 -1.36 -22.23 -17.25
C ILE A 85 -0.52 -23.50 -17.59
N LYS A 86 0.11 -23.56 -18.76
CA LYS A 86 0.91 -24.72 -19.16
C LYS A 86 2.18 -24.79 -18.31
N GLU A 87 2.87 -23.68 -18.18
CA GLU A 87 4.09 -23.57 -17.39
C GLU A 87 3.82 -23.83 -15.91
N ILE A 88 2.67 -23.34 -15.38
CA ILE A 88 2.23 -23.67 -14.01
C ILE A 88 2.15 -25.18 -13.82
N ARG A 89 1.52 -25.91 -14.77
CA ARG A 89 1.38 -27.38 -14.67
C ARG A 89 2.71 -28.12 -14.74
N GLU A 90 3.67 -27.64 -15.52
CA GLU A 90 5.01 -28.24 -15.62
C GLU A 90 5.77 -28.06 -14.30
N VAL A 91 5.76 -26.87 -13.74
CA VAL A 91 6.35 -26.57 -12.43
C VAL A 91 5.72 -27.43 -11.33
N MET A 92 4.39 -27.62 -11.35
CA MET A 92 3.71 -28.48 -10.38
C MET A 92 4.16 -29.95 -10.49
N LYS A 93 4.36 -30.47 -11.70
CA LYS A 93 4.89 -31.83 -11.89
C LYS A 93 6.31 -31.96 -11.35
N GLN A 94 7.14 -30.95 -11.58
CA GLN A 94 8.51 -30.92 -11.04
C GLN A 94 8.48 -30.93 -9.51
N ALA A 95 7.65 -30.09 -8.89
CA ALA A 95 7.51 -30.06 -7.43
C ALA A 95 6.99 -31.39 -6.84
N GLU A 96 6.06 -32.07 -7.52
CA GLU A 96 5.59 -33.39 -7.11
C GLU A 96 6.72 -34.46 -7.20
N ASN A 97 7.54 -34.38 -8.24
CA ASN A 97 8.71 -35.25 -8.36
C ASN A 97 9.71 -34.98 -7.22
N ASN A 98 10.06 -33.72 -6.97
CA ASN A 98 10.96 -33.36 -5.86
C ASN A 98 10.45 -33.90 -4.52
N ARG A 99 9.14 -33.79 -4.27
CA ARG A 99 8.51 -34.34 -3.07
C ARG A 99 8.68 -35.84 -2.91
N VAL A 100 8.62 -36.64 -4.01
CA VAL A 100 8.84 -38.08 -3.98
C VAL A 100 10.26 -38.41 -3.49
N PHE A 101 11.23 -37.53 -3.79
CA PHE A 101 12.60 -37.66 -3.32
C PHE A 101 12.86 -37.02 -1.95
N GLY A 102 11.81 -36.51 -1.29
CA GLY A 102 11.92 -35.87 0.03
C GLY A 102 12.39 -34.41 0.00
N GLU A 103 12.46 -33.80 -1.18
CA GLU A 103 12.87 -32.40 -1.35
C GLU A 103 11.69 -31.45 -1.23
N LYS A 104 11.84 -30.39 -0.44
CA LYS A 104 10.87 -29.29 -0.36
C LYS A 104 11.04 -28.38 -1.58
N THR A 105 9.94 -27.91 -2.14
CA THR A 105 9.95 -26.96 -3.24
C THR A 105 9.27 -25.65 -2.82
N ILE A 106 10.01 -24.55 -2.89
CA ILE A 106 9.47 -23.20 -2.75
C ILE A 106 9.19 -22.66 -4.15
N LEU A 107 7.93 -22.36 -4.41
CA LEU A 107 7.51 -21.65 -5.61
C LEU A 107 7.33 -20.18 -5.28
N PHE A 108 8.22 -19.35 -5.79
CA PHE A 108 8.10 -17.91 -5.70
C PHE A 108 7.34 -17.38 -6.93
N VAL A 109 6.26 -16.64 -6.69
CA VAL A 109 5.45 -16.02 -7.76
C VAL A 109 5.51 -14.52 -7.60
N ASP A 110 6.29 -13.87 -8.49
CA ASP A 110 6.34 -12.41 -8.51
C ASP A 110 5.09 -11.82 -9.17
N GLU A 111 4.58 -10.72 -8.61
CA GLU A 111 3.36 -10.03 -9.05
C GLU A 111 2.15 -10.97 -9.17
N ILE A 112 1.92 -11.81 -8.17
CA ILE A 112 0.88 -12.85 -8.15
C ILE A 112 -0.53 -12.31 -8.46
N HIS A 113 -0.80 -11.02 -8.20
CA HIS A 113 -2.05 -10.34 -8.51
C HIS A 113 -2.35 -10.28 -10.02
N ARG A 114 -1.36 -10.45 -10.88
CA ARG A 114 -1.54 -10.48 -12.34
C ARG A 114 -2.15 -11.80 -12.85
N PHE A 115 -2.14 -12.82 -12.04
CA PHE A 115 -2.85 -14.05 -12.35
C PHE A 115 -4.36 -13.89 -12.16
N ASN A 116 -5.13 -14.37 -13.14
CA ASN A 116 -6.57 -14.46 -12.99
C ASN A 116 -6.96 -15.54 -11.95
N LYS A 117 -8.23 -15.54 -11.52
CA LYS A 117 -8.73 -16.47 -10.50
C LYS A 117 -8.46 -17.93 -10.81
N SER A 118 -8.64 -18.36 -12.08
CA SER A 118 -8.40 -19.74 -12.49
C SER A 118 -6.93 -20.15 -12.43
N GLN A 119 -6.01 -19.21 -12.69
CA GLN A 119 -4.57 -19.44 -12.55
C GLN A 119 -4.17 -19.53 -11.07
N GLN A 120 -4.74 -18.68 -10.22
CA GLN A 120 -4.53 -18.76 -8.77
C GLN A 120 -5.10 -20.04 -8.18
N ASP A 121 -6.27 -20.50 -8.64
CA ASP A 121 -6.88 -21.77 -8.22
C ASP A 121 -6.01 -22.99 -8.57
N ALA A 122 -5.22 -22.91 -9.63
CA ALA A 122 -4.35 -24.01 -10.04
C ALA A 122 -3.27 -24.36 -8.99
N PHE A 123 -2.93 -23.44 -8.09
CA PHE A 123 -1.99 -23.68 -6.99
C PHE A 123 -2.60 -24.42 -5.81
N LEU A 124 -3.93 -24.32 -5.60
CA LEU A 124 -4.61 -24.80 -4.39
C LEU A 124 -4.35 -26.29 -4.09
N PRO A 125 -4.48 -27.24 -5.04
CA PRO A 125 -4.27 -28.64 -4.76
C PRO A 125 -2.85 -28.96 -4.27
N PHE A 126 -1.86 -28.21 -4.73
CA PHE A 126 -0.45 -28.43 -4.43
C PHE A 126 -0.03 -27.77 -3.10
N VAL A 127 -0.63 -26.61 -2.79
CA VAL A 127 -0.49 -25.95 -1.49
C VAL A 127 -1.14 -26.79 -0.39
N GLU A 128 -2.35 -27.32 -0.62
CA GLU A 128 -3.05 -28.19 0.33
C GLU A 128 -2.34 -29.51 0.61
N LYS A 129 -1.76 -30.12 -0.42
CA LYS A 129 -0.97 -31.35 -0.28
C LYS A 129 0.42 -31.12 0.33
N GLY A 130 0.86 -29.86 0.42
CA GLY A 130 2.23 -29.51 0.80
C GLY A 130 3.28 -29.93 -0.23
N SER A 131 2.89 -30.10 -1.50
CA SER A 131 3.82 -30.39 -2.60
C SER A 131 4.68 -29.17 -2.94
N ILE A 132 4.13 -27.96 -2.68
CA ILE A 132 4.82 -26.69 -2.77
C ILE A 132 4.61 -25.86 -1.52
N ILE A 133 5.58 -25.02 -1.22
CA ILE A 133 5.44 -23.86 -0.35
C ILE A 133 5.35 -22.65 -1.27
N LEU A 134 4.16 -22.04 -1.37
CA LEU A 134 3.94 -20.88 -2.22
C LEU A 134 4.39 -19.62 -1.49
N ILE A 135 5.28 -18.85 -2.11
CA ILE A 135 5.59 -17.48 -1.69
C ILE A 135 5.14 -16.53 -2.80
N GLY A 136 3.98 -15.91 -2.65
CA GLY A 136 3.49 -14.89 -3.58
C GLY A 136 4.00 -13.50 -3.20
N ALA A 137 4.47 -12.73 -4.17
CA ALA A 137 4.81 -11.32 -3.97
C ALA A 137 3.81 -10.43 -4.71
N THR A 138 3.43 -9.32 -4.09
CA THR A 138 2.51 -8.34 -4.69
C THR A 138 2.75 -6.94 -4.15
N THR A 139 2.51 -5.94 -4.99
CA THR A 139 2.43 -4.54 -4.60
C THR A 139 1.00 -4.11 -4.28
N GLU A 140 0.00 -4.86 -4.75
CA GLU A 140 -1.42 -4.57 -4.57
C GLU A 140 -1.97 -5.21 -3.29
N ASN A 141 -3.10 -4.69 -2.79
CA ASN A 141 -3.70 -5.23 -1.57
C ASN A 141 -4.23 -6.67 -1.80
N PRO A 142 -3.65 -7.67 -1.11
CA PRO A 142 -4.00 -9.06 -1.34
C PRO A 142 -5.46 -9.41 -1.02
N SER A 143 -6.14 -8.63 -0.20
CA SER A 143 -7.56 -8.85 0.13
C SER A 143 -8.50 -8.62 -1.06
N PHE A 144 -8.07 -7.84 -2.06
CA PHE A 144 -8.84 -7.57 -3.27
C PHE A 144 -8.39 -8.41 -4.47
N GLU A 145 -7.09 -8.67 -4.56
CA GLU A 145 -6.47 -9.22 -5.75
C GLU A 145 -6.24 -10.74 -5.67
N ILE A 146 -6.13 -11.29 -4.47
CA ILE A 146 -5.87 -12.72 -4.29
C ILE A 146 -7.17 -13.44 -3.96
N ASN A 147 -7.37 -14.60 -4.63
CA ASN A 147 -8.50 -15.47 -4.35
C ASN A 147 -8.58 -15.84 -2.86
N GLY A 148 -9.76 -15.69 -2.27
CA GLY A 148 -10.00 -15.98 -0.85
C GLY A 148 -9.63 -17.40 -0.43
N ALA A 149 -9.78 -18.39 -1.32
CA ALA A 149 -9.39 -19.77 -1.07
C ALA A 149 -7.86 -19.91 -0.95
N LEU A 150 -7.09 -19.21 -1.76
CA LEU A 150 -5.63 -19.20 -1.68
C LEU A 150 -5.16 -18.36 -0.47
N LEU A 151 -5.78 -17.21 -0.25
CA LEU A 151 -5.44 -16.32 0.87
C LEU A 151 -5.67 -16.98 2.24
N SER A 152 -6.71 -17.81 2.37
CA SER A 152 -6.98 -18.57 3.61
C SER A 152 -5.92 -19.60 3.96
N ARG A 153 -5.06 -19.98 3.01
CA ARG A 153 -3.97 -20.97 3.16
C ARG A 153 -2.60 -20.35 3.24
N CYS A 154 -2.52 -19.04 3.08
CA CYS A 154 -1.27 -18.28 3.10
C CYS A 154 -1.25 -17.30 4.26
N LYS A 155 -0.09 -17.12 4.89
CA LYS A 155 0.13 -16.03 5.85
C LYS A 155 0.55 -14.78 5.10
N VAL A 156 -0.10 -13.65 5.37
CA VAL A 156 0.28 -12.37 4.78
C VAL A 156 1.32 -11.69 5.66
N PHE A 157 2.47 -11.34 5.06
CA PHE A 157 3.51 -10.52 5.68
C PHE A 157 3.61 -9.19 4.95
N VAL A 158 3.48 -8.09 5.69
CA VAL A 158 3.54 -6.75 5.14
C VAL A 158 4.98 -6.25 5.21
N LEU A 159 5.59 -6.00 4.05
CA LEU A 159 6.90 -5.37 3.96
C LEU A 159 6.71 -3.86 3.79
N ASN A 160 7.33 -3.09 4.64
CA ASN A 160 7.30 -1.64 4.60
C ASN A 160 8.33 -1.09 3.59
N ALA A 161 8.11 0.14 3.13
CA ALA A 161 9.19 0.89 2.46
C ALA A 161 10.39 0.98 3.41
N LEU A 162 11.60 0.91 2.84
CA LEU A 162 12.82 1.05 3.64
C LEU A 162 12.93 2.49 4.16
N GLU A 163 13.38 2.63 5.38
CA GLU A 163 13.69 3.93 5.95
C GLU A 163 14.95 4.52 5.29
N GLU A 164 15.10 5.83 5.35
CA GLU A 164 16.23 6.52 4.72
C GLU A 164 17.57 6.02 5.25
N GLU A 165 17.68 5.78 6.55
CA GLU A 165 18.86 5.24 7.20
C GLU A 165 19.19 3.81 6.73
N ASP A 166 18.18 2.99 6.47
CA ASP A 166 18.35 1.66 5.89
C ASP A 166 19.00 1.76 4.50
N ILE A 167 18.50 2.69 3.67
CA ILE A 167 19.04 2.93 2.32
C ILE A 167 20.48 3.49 2.41
N VAL A 168 20.76 4.46 3.27
CA VAL A 168 22.12 5.01 3.47
C VAL A 168 23.08 3.90 3.89
N SER A 169 22.68 3.03 4.80
CA SER A 169 23.47 1.87 5.22
C SER A 169 23.77 0.93 4.05
N LEU A 170 22.75 0.66 3.22
CA LEU A 170 22.89 -0.16 2.00
C LEU A 170 23.86 0.48 1.00
N LEU A 171 23.77 1.79 0.78
CA LEU A 171 24.69 2.53 -0.11
C LEU A 171 26.14 2.52 0.41
N LYS A 172 26.35 2.71 1.70
CA LYS A 172 27.68 2.58 2.35
C LYS A 172 28.26 1.18 2.17
N HIS A 173 27.43 0.15 2.35
CA HIS A 173 27.82 -1.23 2.10
C HIS A 173 28.18 -1.45 0.61
N ALA A 174 27.44 -0.88 -0.31
CA ALA A 174 27.71 -0.98 -1.75
C ALA A 174 29.07 -0.38 -2.14
N ILE A 175 29.46 0.72 -1.50
CA ILE A 175 30.73 1.40 -1.75
C ILE A 175 31.92 0.59 -1.18
N SER A 176 31.74 -0.04 -0.01
CA SER A 176 32.82 -0.75 0.67
C SER A 176 32.94 -2.24 0.28
N SER A 177 31.90 -2.83 -0.28
CA SER A 177 31.86 -4.26 -0.61
C SER A 177 32.68 -4.60 -1.86
N PRO A 178 33.46 -5.70 -1.86
CA PRO A 178 34.11 -6.22 -3.08
C PRO A 178 33.11 -6.60 -4.19
N LYS A 179 31.89 -6.98 -3.83
CA LYS A 179 30.79 -7.23 -4.80
C LYS A 179 30.24 -5.91 -5.38
N GLY A 180 30.53 -4.76 -4.78
CA GLY A 180 30.12 -3.43 -5.19
C GLY A 180 31.27 -2.63 -5.81
N PHE A 181 31.66 -1.59 -5.14
CA PHE A 181 32.70 -0.65 -5.56
C PHE A 181 33.94 -0.66 -4.66
N GLY A 182 34.12 -1.66 -3.80
CA GLY A 182 35.18 -1.70 -2.79
C GLY A 182 36.60 -1.69 -3.35
N GLU A 183 36.80 -1.86 -4.66
CA GLU A 183 38.09 -1.73 -5.35
C GLU A 183 38.37 -0.33 -5.87
N LEU A 184 37.38 0.59 -5.80
CA LEU A 184 37.49 1.96 -6.27
C LEU A 184 37.67 2.93 -5.11
N ASN A 185 38.46 3.98 -5.32
CA ASN A 185 38.54 5.09 -4.38
C ASN A 185 37.43 6.10 -4.66
N ILE A 186 36.41 6.15 -3.82
CA ILE A 186 35.24 7.01 -4.00
C ILE A 186 35.18 8.02 -2.87
N ASP A 187 35.14 9.28 -3.22
CA ASP A 187 34.90 10.40 -2.33
C ASP A 187 33.44 10.85 -2.48
N ILE A 188 32.61 10.49 -1.50
CA ILE A 188 31.19 10.81 -1.44
C ILE A 188 30.81 11.22 -0.02
N SER A 189 30.18 12.38 0.14
CA SER A 189 29.73 12.86 1.45
C SER A 189 28.47 12.14 1.92
N ASP A 190 28.26 12.08 3.23
CA ASP A 190 27.00 11.54 3.82
C ASP A 190 25.78 12.30 3.28
N ASP A 191 25.84 13.61 3.09
CA ASP A 191 24.76 14.39 2.47
C ASP A 191 24.40 13.89 1.08
N CYS A 192 25.37 13.44 0.29
CA CYS A 192 25.14 12.88 -1.05
C CYS A 192 24.46 11.50 -0.96
N LEU A 193 24.82 10.68 0.03
CA LEU A 193 24.16 9.40 0.28
C LEU A 193 22.72 9.60 0.73
N HIS A 194 22.45 10.53 1.64
CA HIS A 194 21.10 10.91 2.05
C HIS A 194 20.28 11.44 0.87
N LEU A 195 20.88 12.21 -0.02
CA LEU A 195 20.22 12.71 -1.22
C LEU A 195 19.78 11.55 -2.15
N ILE A 196 20.65 10.57 -2.41
CA ILE A 196 20.30 9.38 -3.19
C ILE A 196 19.20 8.59 -2.49
N ALA A 197 19.31 8.40 -1.17
CA ALA A 197 18.33 7.69 -0.37
C ALA A 197 16.95 8.37 -0.44
N SER A 198 16.88 9.69 -0.29
CA SER A 198 15.64 10.45 -0.36
C SER A 198 14.96 10.33 -1.75
N PHE A 199 15.74 10.34 -2.83
CA PHE A 199 15.21 10.19 -4.19
C PHE A 199 14.71 8.77 -4.52
N SER A 200 15.16 7.77 -3.78
CA SER A 200 14.76 6.37 -3.98
C SER A 200 13.38 6.03 -3.41
N ASN A 201 12.80 6.86 -2.53
CA ASN A 201 11.50 6.63 -1.88
C ASN A 201 11.40 5.25 -1.19
N GLY A 202 12.48 4.78 -0.55
CA GLY A 202 12.51 3.50 0.16
C GLY A 202 12.60 2.28 -0.76
N ASP A 203 12.97 2.46 -2.03
CA ASP A 203 13.26 1.40 -3.01
C ASP A 203 14.77 1.17 -3.09
N ALA A 204 15.25 0.05 -2.53
CA ALA A 204 16.68 -0.31 -2.53
C ALA A 204 17.24 -0.51 -3.94
N ARG A 205 16.44 -1.07 -4.88
CA ARG A 205 16.87 -1.30 -6.26
C ARG A 205 17.12 0.04 -6.96
N ASN A 206 16.20 0.98 -6.79
CA ASN A 206 16.35 2.33 -7.35
C ASN A 206 17.55 3.05 -6.76
N ALA A 207 17.76 2.97 -5.44
CA ALA A 207 18.91 3.58 -4.75
C ALA A 207 20.25 3.05 -5.28
N LEU A 208 20.40 1.74 -5.38
CA LEU A 208 21.62 1.10 -5.88
C LEU A 208 21.86 1.40 -7.36
N SER A 209 20.82 1.38 -8.20
CA SER A 209 20.95 1.74 -9.63
C SER A 209 21.32 3.21 -9.80
N THR A 210 20.79 4.10 -8.96
CA THR A 210 21.17 5.52 -8.93
C THR A 210 22.62 5.68 -8.50
N LEU A 211 23.09 4.99 -7.46
CA LEU A 211 24.48 5.03 -7.05
C LEU A 211 25.41 4.57 -8.17
N GLU A 212 25.09 3.45 -8.83
CA GLU A 212 25.86 2.93 -9.96
C GLU A 212 25.95 3.94 -11.11
N MET A 213 24.84 4.57 -11.46
CA MET A 213 24.80 5.61 -12.47
C MET A 213 25.63 6.84 -12.08
N VAL A 214 25.51 7.28 -10.83
CA VAL A 214 26.25 8.45 -10.31
C VAL A 214 27.75 8.20 -10.33
N ILE A 215 28.23 7.06 -9.82
CA ILE A 215 29.66 6.71 -9.80
C ILE A 215 30.22 6.63 -11.23
N ASN A 216 29.50 5.99 -12.16
CA ASN A 216 29.92 5.83 -13.56
C ASN A 216 29.96 7.16 -14.33
N ASN A 217 29.29 8.21 -13.86
CA ASN A 217 29.25 9.54 -14.49
C ASN A 217 29.98 10.61 -13.69
N SER A 218 30.65 10.26 -12.60
CA SER A 218 31.43 11.19 -11.78
C SER A 218 32.85 11.36 -12.33
N ASP A 219 33.44 12.55 -12.11
CA ASP A 219 34.80 12.84 -12.52
C ASP A 219 35.82 12.08 -11.65
N GLU A 220 36.78 11.44 -12.30
CA GLU A 220 37.96 10.87 -11.64
C GLU A 220 39.13 11.85 -11.71
N LYS A 221 39.71 12.16 -10.53
CA LYS A 221 40.91 13.00 -10.39
C LYS A 221 41.88 12.31 -9.44
N ASP A 222 43.12 12.19 -9.86
CA ASP A 222 44.19 11.55 -9.07
C ASP A 222 43.86 10.15 -8.55
N GLY A 223 43.08 9.37 -9.32
CA GLY A 223 42.63 8.03 -8.96
C GLY A 223 41.49 8.01 -7.94
N ILE A 224 40.83 9.14 -7.69
CA ILE A 224 39.67 9.28 -6.80
C ILE A 224 38.46 9.74 -7.60
N ILE A 225 37.33 9.03 -7.44
CA ILE A 225 36.04 9.41 -8.04
C ILE A 225 35.33 10.36 -7.07
N HIS A 226 35.10 11.60 -7.51
CA HIS A 226 34.45 12.62 -6.72
C HIS A 226 32.97 12.75 -7.03
N VAL A 227 32.11 12.31 -6.11
CA VAL A 227 30.66 12.41 -6.26
C VAL A 227 30.16 13.75 -5.71
N THR A 228 29.45 14.50 -6.55
CA THR A 228 28.90 15.81 -6.19
C THR A 228 27.36 15.81 -6.25
N LYS A 229 26.71 16.71 -5.49
CA LYS A 229 25.25 16.90 -5.56
C LYS A 229 24.76 17.19 -6.99
N THR A 230 25.52 17.94 -7.77
CA THR A 230 25.20 18.29 -9.15
C THR A 230 25.08 17.04 -10.04
N ILE A 231 26.01 16.09 -9.92
CA ILE A 231 25.96 14.82 -10.67
C ILE A 231 24.74 13.99 -10.25
N ILE A 232 24.44 13.93 -8.95
CA ILE A 232 23.25 13.21 -8.46
C ILE A 232 21.96 13.81 -9.05
N GLU A 233 21.84 15.14 -9.05
CA GLU A 233 20.69 15.84 -9.63
C GLU A 233 20.57 15.61 -11.15
N GLN A 234 21.68 15.60 -11.87
CA GLN A 234 21.70 15.30 -13.31
C GLN A 234 21.29 13.85 -13.59
N CYS A 235 21.85 12.88 -12.85
CA CYS A 235 21.51 11.47 -13.03
C CYS A 235 20.07 11.15 -12.67
N THR A 236 19.52 11.80 -11.64
CA THR A 236 18.14 11.56 -11.19
C THR A 236 17.12 12.45 -11.90
N GLN A 237 17.55 13.48 -12.64
CA GLN A 237 16.72 14.54 -13.24
C GLN A 237 15.83 15.25 -12.18
N LYS A 238 16.27 15.27 -10.93
CA LYS A 238 15.58 15.88 -9.79
C LYS A 238 16.47 16.95 -9.19
N LYS A 239 15.90 18.13 -8.93
CA LYS A 239 16.60 19.17 -8.18
C LYS A 239 16.55 18.86 -6.70
N SER A 240 17.69 19.04 -6.01
CA SER A 240 17.76 19.00 -4.55
C SER A 240 17.09 20.27 -4.00
N LEU A 241 15.78 20.22 -3.86
CA LEU A 241 15.11 21.12 -2.94
C LEU A 241 15.32 20.51 -1.55
N LEU A 242 15.54 21.35 -0.53
CA LEU A 242 15.58 20.94 0.88
C LEU A 242 14.21 20.40 1.31
N TYR A 243 13.90 19.19 0.84
CA TYR A 243 12.62 18.53 1.07
C TYR A 243 12.85 17.07 1.44
N ASP A 244 12.70 16.80 2.71
CA ASP A 244 12.66 15.45 3.22
C ASP A 244 11.29 14.81 2.95
N LYS A 245 11.22 13.93 1.92
CA LYS A 245 9.95 13.30 1.48
C LYS A 245 9.31 12.36 2.51
N LYS A 246 10.02 11.99 3.56
CA LYS A 246 9.51 11.10 4.61
C LYS A 246 9.75 11.64 6.02
N GLY A 247 10.44 12.74 6.17
CA GLY A 247 10.72 13.36 7.42
C GLY A 247 9.62 14.28 7.92
N GLU A 248 9.87 14.96 9.00
CA GLU A 248 8.93 15.86 9.67
C GLU A 248 8.38 16.94 8.72
N GLU A 249 9.20 17.45 7.79
CA GLU A 249 8.83 18.49 6.83
C GLU A 249 7.73 18.03 5.84
N HIS A 250 7.80 16.79 5.34
CA HIS A 250 6.74 16.22 4.49
C HIS A 250 5.39 16.19 5.20
N TYR A 251 5.38 15.67 6.44
CA TYR A 251 4.14 15.65 7.24
C TYR A 251 3.68 17.05 7.62
N ASN A 252 4.60 17.97 7.86
CA ASN A 252 4.28 19.36 8.16
C ASN A 252 3.63 20.07 6.97
N LEU A 253 4.15 19.88 5.76
CA LEU A 253 3.62 20.51 4.54
C LEU A 253 2.22 20.02 4.19
N ILE A 254 1.99 18.72 4.17
CA ILE A 254 0.64 18.17 3.91
C ILE A 254 -0.34 18.56 5.04
N SER A 255 0.13 18.61 6.27
CA SER A 255 -0.66 19.08 7.41
C SER A 255 -0.98 20.58 7.30
N ALA A 256 -0.02 21.38 6.84
CA ALA A 256 -0.23 22.81 6.58
C ALA A 256 -1.26 23.03 5.47
N LEU A 257 -1.18 22.31 4.36
CA LEU A 257 -2.17 22.33 3.28
C LEU A 257 -3.57 22.00 3.83
N HIS A 258 -3.72 20.90 4.56
CA HIS A 258 -5.03 20.51 5.12
C HIS A 258 -5.55 21.52 6.13
N LYS A 259 -4.69 22.05 7.00
CA LYS A 259 -5.09 23.07 7.99
C LYS A 259 -5.49 24.39 7.33
N SER A 260 -4.81 24.79 6.26
CA SER A 260 -5.16 25.96 5.47
C SER A 260 -6.54 25.82 4.81
N MET A 261 -6.78 24.68 4.13
CA MET A 261 -8.11 24.39 3.57
C MET A 261 -9.20 24.34 4.64
N ARG A 262 -8.91 23.75 5.82
CA ARG A 262 -9.87 23.69 6.94
C ARG A 262 -10.16 25.06 7.54
N ASN A 263 -9.17 25.94 7.55
CA ASN A 263 -9.30 27.32 8.00
C ASN A 263 -9.95 28.22 6.93
N SER A 264 -10.32 27.69 5.76
CA SER A 264 -10.86 28.45 4.63
C SER A 264 -9.92 29.57 4.14
N ASP A 265 -8.61 29.29 4.14
CA ASP A 265 -7.56 30.16 3.65
C ASP A 265 -7.02 29.61 2.31
N PRO A 266 -7.58 30.04 1.16
CA PRO A 266 -7.16 29.54 -0.15
C PRO A 266 -5.74 29.98 -0.52
N ASP A 267 -5.29 31.16 -0.10
CA ASP A 267 -3.97 31.69 -0.45
C ASP A 267 -2.87 30.87 0.24
N ALA A 268 -3.02 30.58 1.53
CA ALA A 268 -2.10 29.69 2.24
C ALA A 268 -2.15 28.27 1.66
N ALA A 269 -3.32 27.75 1.31
CA ALA A 269 -3.47 26.43 0.72
C ALA A 269 -2.77 26.33 -0.65
N ILE A 270 -2.91 27.33 -1.51
CA ILE A 270 -2.20 27.41 -2.81
C ILE A 270 -0.68 27.45 -2.59
N TYR A 271 -0.21 28.24 -1.63
CA TYR A 271 1.23 28.33 -1.32
C TYR A 271 1.80 26.99 -0.89
N TRP A 272 1.15 26.29 0.03
CA TRP A 272 1.62 24.99 0.51
C TRP A 272 1.54 23.92 -0.58
N LEU A 273 0.50 23.94 -1.43
CA LEU A 273 0.41 23.08 -2.62
C LEU A 273 1.59 23.32 -3.56
N ALA A 274 1.85 24.58 -3.94
CA ALA A 274 2.95 24.93 -4.83
C ALA A 274 4.29 24.50 -4.25
N ARG A 275 4.53 24.75 -2.95
CA ARG A 275 5.76 24.32 -2.27
C ARG A 275 5.96 22.81 -2.29
N MET A 276 4.89 22.02 -2.14
CA MET A 276 4.95 20.55 -2.25
C MET A 276 5.28 20.10 -3.67
N LEU A 277 4.62 20.64 -4.69
CA LEU A 277 4.82 20.25 -6.08
C LEU A 277 6.22 20.65 -6.59
N GLU A 278 6.68 21.86 -6.29
CA GLU A 278 8.04 22.32 -6.64
C GLU A 278 9.13 21.53 -5.90
N ALA A 279 8.83 21.02 -4.70
CA ALA A 279 9.70 20.10 -3.98
C ALA A 279 9.73 18.67 -4.58
N GLY A 280 8.96 18.42 -5.64
CA GLY A 280 8.91 17.15 -6.34
C GLY A 280 8.00 16.10 -5.67
N GLU A 281 7.00 16.55 -4.88
CA GLU A 281 5.99 15.64 -4.35
C GLU A 281 5.15 15.02 -5.49
N ASP A 282 4.75 13.77 -5.31
CA ASP A 282 3.85 13.11 -6.25
C ASP A 282 2.49 13.82 -6.31
N PRO A 283 2.08 14.39 -7.46
CA PRO A 283 0.80 15.08 -7.58
C PRO A 283 -0.39 14.14 -7.27
N LEU A 284 -0.27 12.84 -7.53
CA LEU A 284 -1.30 11.87 -7.19
C LEU A 284 -1.38 11.62 -5.68
N TYR A 285 -0.25 11.73 -4.95
CA TYR A 285 -0.29 11.70 -3.49
C TYR A 285 -1.08 12.89 -2.95
N VAL A 286 -0.78 14.10 -3.43
CA VAL A 286 -1.53 15.32 -3.03
C VAL A 286 -3.01 15.17 -3.35
N ALA A 287 -3.35 14.71 -4.56
CA ALA A 287 -4.74 14.49 -4.98
C ALA A 287 -5.48 13.50 -4.05
N ARG A 288 -4.83 12.38 -3.66
CA ARG A 288 -5.40 11.42 -2.68
C ARG A 288 -5.70 12.09 -1.34
N ARG A 289 -4.84 13.00 -0.90
CA ARG A 289 -5.06 13.75 0.35
C ARG A 289 -6.23 14.73 0.23
N VAL A 290 -6.42 15.34 -0.94
CA VAL A 290 -7.58 16.21 -1.24
C VAL A 290 -8.89 15.40 -1.27
N ILE A 291 -8.89 14.19 -1.83
CA ILE A 291 -10.05 13.27 -1.79
C ILE A 291 -10.44 12.96 -0.33
N ARG A 292 -9.46 12.64 0.50
CA ARG A 292 -9.72 12.39 1.92
C ARG A 292 -10.32 13.63 2.60
N PHE A 293 -9.76 14.82 2.36
CA PHE A 293 -10.25 16.07 2.91
C PHE A 293 -11.71 16.33 2.51
N ALA A 294 -12.07 16.09 1.24
CA ALA A 294 -13.43 16.26 0.74
C ALA A 294 -14.46 15.44 1.53
N SER A 295 -14.12 14.25 1.98
CA SER A 295 -15.02 13.38 2.76
C SER A 295 -14.95 13.66 4.27
N GLU A 296 -13.76 13.96 4.81
CA GLU A 296 -13.51 14.09 6.25
C GLU A 296 -13.90 15.46 6.78
N ASP A 297 -13.61 16.54 6.03
CA ASP A 297 -13.75 17.93 6.48
C ASP A 297 -14.90 18.69 5.82
N ILE A 298 -15.41 18.21 4.68
CA ILE A 298 -16.56 18.80 3.98
C ILE A 298 -17.79 17.89 4.06
N GLY A 299 -17.63 16.62 3.70
CA GLY A 299 -18.68 15.62 3.79
C GLY A 299 -19.97 16.05 3.09
N LEU A 300 -21.10 15.96 3.80
CA LEU A 300 -22.42 16.32 3.30
C LEU A 300 -22.73 17.82 3.36
N ALA A 301 -21.84 18.65 3.89
CA ALA A 301 -21.99 20.09 3.79
C ALA A 301 -21.91 20.59 2.34
N ASP A 302 -21.07 19.96 1.51
CA ASP A 302 -21.12 20.06 0.05
C ASP A 302 -20.83 18.71 -0.62
N PRO A 303 -21.85 17.94 -1.00
CA PRO A 303 -21.68 16.62 -1.61
C PRO A 303 -20.86 16.59 -2.92
N ARG A 304 -20.71 17.74 -3.61
CA ARG A 304 -19.91 17.84 -4.84
C ARG A 304 -18.41 17.79 -4.59
N ALA A 305 -17.97 18.09 -3.38
CA ALA A 305 -16.56 18.16 -3.04
C ALA A 305 -15.82 16.85 -3.37
N LEU A 306 -16.41 15.70 -3.06
CA LEU A 306 -15.82 14.39 -3.36
C LEU A 306 -15.68 14.15 -4.87
N SER A 307 -16.69 14.53 -5.67
CA SER A 307 -16.61 14.39 -7.14
C SER A 307 -15.51 15.25 -7.71
N ILE A 308 -15.42 16.53 -7.29
CA ILE A 308 -14.36 17.46 -7.74
C ILE A 308 -12.96 16.93 -7.38
N ALA A 309 -12.80 16.37 -6.18
CA ALA A 309 -11.52 15.78 -5.78
C ALA A 309 -11.15 14.55 -6.61
N ASN A 310 -12.12 13.68 -6.93
CA ASN A 310 -11.91 12.53 -7.78
C ASN A 310 -11.61 12.93 -9.23
N ASP A 311 -12.30 13.92 -9.77
CA ASP A 311 -12.05 14.46 -11.10
C ASP A 311 -10.64 15.05 -11.19
N ALA A 312 -10.20 15.79 -10.14
CA ALA A 312 -8.84 16.28 -10.05
C ALA A 312 -7.80 15.16 -10.03
N TYR A 313 -8.00 14.12 -9.23
CA TYR A 313 -7.12 12.94 -9.21
C TYR A 313 -7.02 12.29 -10.59
N THR A 314 -8.16 12.01 -11.22
CA THR A 314 -8.24 11.37 -12.52
C THR A 314 -7.55 12.21 -13.61
N SER A 315 -7.79 13.53 -13.60
CA SER A 315 -7.15 14.45 -14.53
C SER A 315 -5.64 14.54 -14.34
N CYS A 316 -5.16 14.58 -13.09
CA CYS A 316 -3.73 14.55 -12.78
C CYS A 316 -3.07 13.27 -13.27
N HIS A 317 -3.77 12.13 -13.16
CA HIS A 317 -3.27 10.84 -13.65
C HIS A 317 -3.08 10.84 -15.17
N TYR A 318 -3.99 11.45 -15.93
CA TYR A 318 -3.91 11.47 -17.39
C TYR A 318 -2.96 12.54 -17.95
N ILE A 319 -2.89 13.71 -17.32
CA ILE A 319 -2.17 14.86 -17.86
C ILE A 319 -0.73 14.91 -17.31
N GLY A 320 -0.54 14.66 -16.01
CA GLY A 320 0.77 14.75 -15.35
C GLY A 320 1.26 16.17 -15.12
N MET A 321 2.47 16.28 -14.56
CA MET A 321 3.14 17.58 -14.35
C MET A 321 3.80 18.05 -15.66
N PRO A 322 3.88 19.38 -15.90
CA PRO A 322 3.49 20.47 -14.98
C PRO A 322 2.02 20.88 -15.05
N GLU A 323 1.26 20.45 -16.05
CA GLU A 323 -0.09 20.96 -16.36
C GLU A 323 -1.11 20.63 -15.28
N CYS A 324 -0.99 19.49 -14.60
CA CYS A 324 -1.93 19.09 -13.56
C CYS A 324 -1.86 19.97 -12.30
N SER A 325 -0.84 20.84 -12.17
CA SER A 325 -0.72 21.79 -11.05
C SER A 325 -1.94 22.72 -10.94
N VAL A 326 -2.46 23.20 -12.07
CA VAL A 326 -3.64 24.08 -12.12
C VAL A 326 -4.91 23.33 -11.72
N ILE A 327 -5.03 22.06 -12.09
CA ILE A 327 -6.16 21.20 -11.71
C ILE A 327 -6.18 20.97 -10.19
N LEU A 328 -5.03 20.70 -9.59
CA LEU A 328 -4.89 20.57 -8.14
C LEU A 328 -5.21 21.90 -7.44
N THR A 329 -4.75 23.02 -8.00
CA THR A 329 -5.05 24.36 -7.45
C THR A 329 -6.56 24.62 -7.45
N GLN A 330 -7.26 24.29 -8.55
CA GLN A 330 -8.73 24.42 -8.62
C GLN A 330 -9.41 23.60 -7.52
N ALA A 331 -9.01 22.34 -7.33
CA ALA A 331 -9.57 21.49 -6.29
C ALA A 331 -9.28 22.03 -4.89
N VAL A 332 -8.05 22.47 -4.61
CA VAL A 332 -7.64 23.03 -3.31
C VAL A 332 -8.39 24.30 -2.97
N VAL A 333 -8.57 25.21 -3.94
CA VAL A 333 -9.37 26.43 -3.76
C VAL A 333 -10.82 26.06 -3.47
N TYR A 334 -11.39 25.11 -4.23
CA TYR A 334 -12.76 24.66 -3.98
C TYR A 334 -12.91 24.09 -2.56
N MET A 335 -11.98 23.22 -2.12
CA MET A 335 -11.99 22.67 -0.77
C MET A 335 -11.83 23.74 0.31
N SER A 336 -11.05 24.77 0.03
CA SER A 336 -10.87 25.90 0.96
C SER A 336 -12.17 26.71 1.14
N MET A 337 -12.92 26.92 0.05
CA MET A 337 -14.13 27.75 0.04
C MET A 337 -15.42 27.00 0.40
N ALA A 338 -15.43 25.67 0.33
CA ALA A 338 -16.59 24.85 0.64
C ALA A 338 -16.96 24.94 2.14
N PRO A 339 -18.26 24.84 2.49
CA PRO A 339 -18.68 24.72 3.89
C PRO A 339 -18.10 23.46 4.52
N LYS A 340 -17.76 23.52 5.80
CA LYS A 340 -17.06 22.43 6.51
C LYS A 340 -18.01 21.63 7.39
N SER A 341 -17.88 20.30 7.36
CA SER A 341 -18.51 19.38 8.30
C SER A 341 -17.67 18.10 8.44
N ASN A 342 -17.40 17.73 9.67
CA ASN A 342 -16.74 16.46 10.01
C ASN A 342 -17.71 15.42 10.59
N SER A 343 -19.03 15.65 10.45
CA SER A 343 -20.08 14.80 11.03
C SER A 343 -19.96 13.34 10.63
N LEU A 344 -19.58 13.05 9.38
CA LEU A 344 -19.40 11.69 8.89
C LEU A 344 -18.18 11.00 9.51
N TYR A 345 -17.09 11.72 9.69
CA TYR A 345 -15.89 11.21 10.34
C TYR A 345 -16.17 10.83 11.80
N VAL A 346 -16.82 11.75 12.53
CA VAL A 346 -17.20 11.53 13.93
C VAL A 346 -18.19 10.37 14.06
N ALA A 347 -19.19 10.30 13.16
CA ALA A 347 -20.17 9.22 13.11
C ALA A 347 -19.50 7.85 12.94
N TYR A 348 -18.61 7.72 11.96
CA TYR A 348 -17.90 6.45 11.68
C TYR A 348 -16.98 6.06 12.84
N GLU A 349 -16.18 6.97 13.40
CA GLU A 349 -15.28 6.65 14.50
C GLU A 349 -16.05 6.26 15.78
N THR A 350 -17.23 6.83 16.01
CA THR A 350 -18.11 6.45 17.11
C THR A 350 -18.70 5.06 16.89
N ALA A 351 -19.24 4.79 15.70
CA ALA A 351 -19.79 3.49 15.35
C ALA A 351 -18.72 2.39 15.37
N LYS A 352 -17.52 2.68 14.90
CA LYS A 352 -16.36 1.77 14.94
C LYS A 352 -15.97 1.39 16.37
N LYS A 353 -15.98 2.33 17.32
CA LYS A 353 -15.70 2.04 18.73
C LYS A 353 -16.73 1.09 19.34
N ASP A 354 -18.01 1.30 19.03
CA ASP A 354 -19.07 0.41 19.51
C ASP A 354 -18.99 -0.95 18.82
N ALA A 355 -18.79 -1.01 17.50
CA ALA A 355 -18.61 -2.27 16.77
C ALA A 355 -17.42 -3.10 17.27
N LEU A 356 -16.31 -2.48 17.68
CA LEU A 356 -15.15 -3.20 18.24
C LEU A 356 -15.42 -3.75 19.63
N LYS A 357 -16.30 -3.13 20.42
CA LYS A 357 -16.72 -3.64 21.75
C LYS A 357 -17.71 -4.79 21.62
N GLU A 358 -18.59 -4.73 20.63
CA GLU A 358 -19.76 -5.58 20.45
C GLU A 358 -19.62 -6.48 19.22
N LEU A 359 -18.42 -7.01 18.95
CA LEU A 359 -18.13 -7.85 17.75
C LEU A 359 -19.01 -9.11 17.65
N SER A 360 -19.58 -9.58 18.76
CA SER A 360 -20.43 -10.78 18.81
C SER A 360 -21.93 -10.49 18.69
N GLU A 361 -22.34 -9.22 18.66
CA GLU A 361 -23.75 -8.85 18.55
C GLU A 361 -24.37 -9.35 17.24
N PRO A 362 -25.44 -10.13 17.31
CA PRO A 362 -26.05 -10.65 16.10
C PRO A 362 -26.87 -9.58 15.37
N VAL A 363 -26.93 -9.70 14.05
CA VAL A 363 -27.87 -8.89 13.26
C VAL A 363 -29.30 -9.18 13.72
N PRO A 364 -30.15 -8.16 13.98
CA PRO A 364 -31.54 -8.35 14.38
C PRO A 364 -32.32 -9.24 13.41
N LEU A 365 -33.14 -10.16 13.93
CA LEU A 365 -33.85 -11.14 13.10
C LEU A 365 -34.73 -10.50 12.02
N VAL A 366 -35.36 -9.39 12.33
CA VAL A 366 -36.26 -8.64 11.44
C VAL A 366 -35.59 -8.20 10.13
N ILE A 367 -34.28 -7.93 10.14
CA ILE A 367 -33.53 -7.48 8.96
C ILE A 367 -32.66 -8.58 8.33
N ARG A 368 -32.74 -9.84 8.81
CA ARG A 368 -32.02 -10.97 8.21
C ARG A 368 -32.77 -11.50 7.00
N ASN A 369 -32.03 -11.85 5.95
CA ASN A 369 -32.60 -12.52 4.79
C ASN A 369 -32.98 -13.98 5.11
N ALA A 370 -34.13 -14.45 4.60
CA ALA A 370 -34.63 -15.82 4.78
C ALA A 370 -34.81 -16.56 3.43
N PRO A 371 -33.75 -16.85 2.66
CA PRO A 371 -33.86 -17.50 1.36
C PRO A 371 -34.23 -18.98 1.44
N THR A 372 -34.02 -19.64 2.58
CA THR A 372 -34.32 -21.07 2.76
C THR A 372 -35.51 -21.30 3.69
N LYS A 373 -36.13 -22.47 3.60
CA LYS A 373 -37.26 -22.88 4.48
C LYS A 373 -36.81 -22.89 5.95
N LEU A 374 -35.63 -23.43 6.23
CA LEU A 374 -35.05 -23.46 7.57
C LEU A 374 -34.88 -22.05 8.19
N MET A 375 -34.41 -21.07 7.39
CA MET A 375 -34.26 -19.70 7.86
C MET A 375 -35.60 -19.06 8.21
N LYS A 376 -36.66 -19.36 7.44
CA LYS A 376 -38.03 -18.93 7.76
C LYS A 376 -38.53 -19.55 9.05
N GLU A 377 -38.27 -20.85 9.29
CA GLU A 377 -38.59 -21.56 10.52
C GLU A 377 -37.80 -21.01 11.75
N LEU A 378 -36.64 -20.38 11.52
CA LEU A 378 -35.83 -19.66 12.49
C LEU A 378 -36.23 -18.19 12.63
N HIS A 379 -37.38 -17.78 12.14
CA HIS A 379 -37.93 -16.40 12.22
C HIS A 379 -37.07 -15.30 11.56
N TYR A 380 -36.22 -15.65 10.60
CA TYR A 380 -35.45 -14.66 9.86
C TYR A 380 -36.38 -13.83 8.97
N GLY A 381 -36.27 -12.50 9.07
CA GLY A 381 -37.10 -11.56 8.31
C GLY A 381 -38.53 -11.44 8.79
N GLU A 382 -38.89 -12.07 9.92
CA GLU A 382 -40.23 -11.94 10.46
C GLU A 382 -40.47 -10.51 10.96
N GLY A 383 -41.62 -9.95 10.55
CA GLY A 383 -41.94 -8.55 10.84
C GLY A 383 -41.23 -7.50 9.97
N TYR A 384 -40.47 -7.94 8.95
CA TYR A 384 -39.84 -6.99 8.01
C TYR A 384 -40.89 -6.18 7.26
N GLN A 385 -40.74 -4.86 7.29
CA GLN A 385 -41.58 -3.91 6.56
C GLN A 385 -40.78 -3.30 5.41
N TYR A 386 -41.24 -3.49 4.19
CA TYR A 386 -40.58 -2.90 3.04
C TYR A 386 -40.95 -1.41 2.93
N ALA A 387 -40.00 -0.52 3.17
CA ALA A 387 -40.24 0.92 3.24
C ALA A 387 -40.91 1.50 1.99
N HIS A 388 -40.68 0.90 0.80
CA HIS A 388 -41.34 1.35 -0.44
C HIS A 388 -42.83 1.12 -0.48
N ASP A 389 -43.38 0.25 0.38
CA ASP A 389 -44.83 0.00 0.47
C ASP A 389 -45.54 1.01 1.36
N THR A 390 -44.80 1.79 2.15
CA THR A 390 -45.37 2.85 2.96
C THR A 390 -45.47 4.16 2.17
N LYS A 391 -46.42 5.02 2.54
CA LYS A 391 -46.65 6.33 1.88
C LYS A 391 -45.43 7.24 2.06
N GLU A 392 -44.89 7.31 3.24
CA GLU A 392 -43.77 8.19 3.64
C GLU A 392 -42.40 7.59 3.27
N LYS A 393 -42.36 6.33 2.79
CA LYS A 393 -41.14 5.57 2.52
C LYS A 393 -40.24 5.39 3.74
N ILE A 394 -40.86 5.32 4.91
CA ILE A 394 -40.21 5.18 6.23
C ILE A 394 -40.92 4.05 6.98
N THR A 395 -40.17 3.33 7.80
CA THR A 395 -40.69 2.31 8.70
C THR A 395 -40.19 2.56 10.14
N ASN A 396 -40.85 1.91 11.11
CA ASN A 396 -40.49 2.01 12.50
C ASN A 396 -39.70 0.78 13.01
N MET A 397 -39.11 0.02 12.10
CA MET A 397 -38.34 -1.17 12.48
C MET A 397 -37.06 -0.80 13.21
N GLN A 398 -36.74 -1.59 14.24
CA GLN A 398 -35.45 -1.54 14.92
C GLN A 398 -34.39 -2.23 14.04
N CYS A 399 -33.41 -1.46 13.55
CA CYS A 399 -32.33 -1.97 12.69
C CYS A 399 -30.98 -2.14 13.40
N LEU A 400 -30.81 -1.51 14.56
CA LEU A 400 -29.64 -1.73 15.41
C LEU A 400 -29.87 -2.90 16.37
N PRO A 401 -28.80 -3.58 16.83
CA PRO A 401 -28.90 -4.52 17.93
C PRO A 401 -29.55 -3.90 19.18
N ASP A 402 -30.20 -4.71 20.03
CA ASP A 402 -30.93 -4.23 21.21
C ASP A 402 -30.03 -3.45 22.18
N SER A 403 -28.76 -3.85 22.30
CA SER A 403 -27.75 -3.16 23.10
C SER A 403 -27.42 -1.75 22.60
N LEU A 404 -27.68 -1.47 21.32
CA LEU A 404 -27.34 -0.24 20.62
C LEU A 404 -28.59 0.54 20.13
N LYS A 405 -29.80 0.11 20.49
CA LYS A 405 -31.07 0.66 19.96
C LYS A 405 -31.21 2.18 20.11
N ASP A 406 -30.66 2.75 21.18
CA ASP A 406 -30.73 4.17 21.48
C ASP A 406 -29.50 4.98 20.97
N ARG A 407 -28.60 4.33 20.22
CA ARG A 407 -27.41 4.99 19.67
C ARG A 407 -27.76 5.88 18.49
N GLU A 408 -27.18 7.06 18.49
CA GLU A 408 -27.19 8.00 17.38
C GLU A 408 -25.74 8.26 16.94
N TYR A 409 -25.40 7.86 15.72
CA TYR A 409 -24.06 8.06 15.16
C TYR A 409 -23.99 9.30 14.27
N TYR A 410 -24.95 9.45 13.36
CA TYR A 410 -24.97 10.58 12.45
C TYR A 410 -25.69 11.79 13.08
N LEU A 411 -24.91 12.78 13.44
CA LEU A 411 -25.37 14.06 14.00
C LEU A 411 -25.04 15.17 12.99
N PRO A 412 -25.97 15.47 12.04
CA PRO A 412 -25.73 16.41 10.97
C PRO A 412 -25.49 17.83 11.48
N GLY A 413 -24.54 18.51 10.83
CA GLY A 413 -24.25 19.93 11.07
C GLY A 413 -25.33 20.88 10.51
N THR A 414 -25.01 22.15 10.58
CA THR A 414 -25.90 23.22 10.10
C THR A 414 -25.35 23.98 8.88
N GLN A 415 -24.18 23.58 8.40
CA GLN A 415 -23.47 24.22 7.31
C GLN A 415 -23.89 23.64 5.95
N GLY A 416 -23.93 24.49 4.93
CA GLY A 416 -24.17 24.09 3.55
C GLY A 416 -25.42 23.24 3.36
N ALA A 417 -25.31 22.21 2.53
CA ALA A 417 -26.41 21.30 2.23
C ALA A 417 -26.77 20.38 3.43
N GLU A 418 -25.89 20.21 4.42
CA GLU A 418 -26.14 19.32 5.55
C GLU A 418 -27.30 19.80 6.44
N LYS A 419 -27.62 21.12 6.42
CA LYS A 419 -28.82 21.63 7.04
C LYS A 419 -30.11 20.97 6.55
N GLN A 420 -30.17 20.61 5.26
CA GLN A 420 -31.33 19.92 4.70
C GLN A 420 -31.43 18.49 5.21
N TYR A 421 -30.28 17.78 5.31
CA TYR A 421 -30.23 16.45 5.91
C TYR A 421 -30.65 16.45 7.37
N LYS A 422 -30.24 17.49 8.14
CA LYS A 422 -30.68 17.67 9.53
C LYS A 422 -32.19 17.80 9.63
N ASN A 423 -32.78 18.70 8.86
CA ASN A 423 -34.24 18.90 8.85
C ASN A 423 -34.97 17.59 8.51
N ARG A 424 -34.47 16.86 7.47
CA ARG A 424 -35.07 15.60 7.09
C ARG A 424 -34.94 14.52 8.17
N LEU A 425 -33.81 14.45 8.87
CA LEU A 425 -33.62 13.52 9.99
C LEU A 425 -34.57 13.84 11.14
N ASP A 426 -34.77 15.09 11.45
CA ASP A 426 -35.70 15.57 12.53
C ASP A 426 -37.15 15.18 12.18
N GLU A 427 -37.58 15.35 10.91
CA GLU A 427 -38.88 14.90 10.41
C GLU A 427 -39.04 13.35 10.57
N ILE A 428 -38.04 12.57 10.18
CA ILE A 428 -38.04 11.10 10.32
C ILE A 428 -38.16 10.69 11.79
N LYS A 429 -37.38 11.34 12.66
CA LYS A 429 -37.44 11.06 14.12
C LYS A 429 -38.80 11.39 14.69
N LYS A 430 -39.39 12.51 14.28
CA LYS A 430 -40.73 12.90 14.70
C LYS A 430 -41.80 11.89 14.25
N TRP A 431 -41.76 11.51 12.95
CA TRP A 431 -42.66 10.50 12.37
C TRP A 431 -42.58 9.17 13.13
N ARG A 432 -41.35 8.70 13.40
CA ARG A 432 -41.15 7.46 14.17
C ARG A 432 -41.74 7.50 15.56
N LYS A 433 -41.63 8.65 16.28
CA LYS A 433 -42.24 8.82 17.61
C LYS A 433 -43.76 8.82 17.58
N GLU A 434 -44.36 9.36 16.51
CA GLU A 434 -45.81 9.43 16.34
C GLU A 434 -46.43 8.12 15.89
N ASN A 435 -45.63 7.17 15.41
CA ASN A 435 -46.06 5.85 14.88
C ASN A 435 -45.47 4.67 15.68
N GLN A 436 -44.94 4.91 16.85
CA GLN A 436 -44.60 3.91 17.84
C GLN A 436 -45.89 3.46 18.54
#